data_78b6ce3b7aaaf36dd91e45c07ade61bc
#
_entry.id   78b6ce3b7aaaf36dd91e45c07ade61bc
#
_cell.length_a   1.000
_cell.length_b   1.000
_cell.length_c   1.000
_cell.angle_alpha   90.00
_cell.angle_beta   90.00
_cell.angle_gamma   90.00
#
_symmetry.space_group_name_H-M   'P 1'
#
loop_
_entity.id
_entity.type
_entity.pdbx_description
1 polymer ?
#
loop_
_entity_poly.entity_id
_entity_poly.type
_entity_poly.pdbx_seq_one_letter_code
_entity_poly.pdbx_strand_id
1 'polypeptide(L)'
;MLRNALRRSVLRLVIVSLALLAACASISTARDPAAVQTLAPTGKLRVGLYSGTPTSIIGDPASGNAKGVGFELGRELAQRAGIPFQPVVFPKNADVLAAAKSGSVDMVFTNATPTRMQDMDFSPTVLQVEQGYLVPADSTIQALDEIDRTGVRVGASEGSTSEATLSRAFRNATVVRTPSLKAAIDMLATGKLEAFATNKATLFEMSDELPGSRVLAGRWGLENFAIGIPKGREAAMPLVSSFVRDVKANGVVARAVERAGLRGSVLPN
;
A
#
# COMPACT_ATOMS: atom_id res chain seq x y z
N MET A 1 -46.17 51.32 21.43
CA MET A 1 -44.85 51.11 20.79
C MET A 1 -44.05 49.94 21.42
N LEU A 2 -44.21 49.59 22.68
CA LEU A 2 -43.43 48.48 23.34
C LEU A 2 -43.72 47.06 22.83
N ARG A 3 -44.93 46.72 22.39
CA ARG A 3 -45.30 45.36 21.93
C ARG A 3 -44.69 44.93 20.63
N ASN A 4 -44.29 45.87 19.75
CA ASN A 4 -43.62 45.53 18.47
C ASN A 4 -42.10 45.33 18.61
N ALA A 5 -41.49 45.93 19.63
CA ALA A 5 -40.07 45.72 19.93
C ALA A 5 -39.82 44.31 20.49
N LEU A 6 -40.71 43.84 21.41
CA LEU A 6 -40.60 42.51 22.00
C LEU A 6 -40.77 41.39 20.97
N ARG A 7 -41.70 41.51 20.00
CA ARG A 7 -41.89 40.52 18.92
C ARG A 7 -40.68 40.41 17.98
N ARG A 8 -40.01 41.52 17.69
CA ARG A 8 -38.80 41.51 16.84
C ARG A 8 -37.58 40.91 17.54
N SER A 9 -37.47 41.06 18.85
CA SER A 9 -36.37 40.46 19.63
C SER A 9 -36.52 38.94 19.78
N VAL A 10 -37.76 38.44 20.03
CA VAL A 10 -38.04 37.00 20.12
C VAL A 10 -37.85 36.31 18.77
N LEU A 11 -38.26 36.94 17.65
CA LEU A 11 -38.06 36.37 16.31
C LEU A 11 -36.57 36.28 15.91
N ARG A 12 -35.76 37.26 16.33
CA ARG A 12 -34.30 37.22 16.10
C ARG A 12 -33.59 36.14 16.93
N LEU A 13 -34.05 35.90 18.17
CA LEU A 13 -33.50 34.87 19.03
C LEU A 13 -33.81 33.46 18.51
N VAL A 14 -35.00 33.22 17.96
CA VAL A 14 -35.40 31.94 17.38
C VAL A 14 -34.64 31.65 16.08
N ILE A 15 -34.39 32.65 15.25
CA ILE A 15 -33.61 32.48 13.99
C ILE A 15 -32.11 32.15 14.28
N VAL A 16 -31.52 32.78 15.30
CA VAL A 16 -30.15 32.50 15.71
C VAL A 16 -30.00 31.07 16.30
N SER A 17 -31.01 30.61 17.06
CA SER A 17 -31.02 29.27 17.63
C SER A 17 -31.19 28.17 16.56
N LEU A 18 -31.96 28.40 15.48
CA LEU A 18 -32.07 27.48 14.36
C LEU A 18 -30.79 27.41 13.51
N ALA A 19 -30.03 28.51 13.38
CA ALA A 19 -28.79 28.55 12.63
C ALA A 19 -27.67 27.78 13.35
N LEU A 20 -27.67 27.70 14.67
CA LEU A 20 -26.69 26.91 15.43
C LEU A 20 -26.95 25.40 15.38
N LEU A 21 -28.18 24.96 15.17
CA LEU A 21 -28.53 23.54 15.02
C LEU A 21 -28.18 23.00 13.63
N ALA A 22 -28.08 23.83 12.59
CA ALA A 22 -27.69 23.43 11.24
C ALA A 22 -26.16 23.22 11.07
N ALA A 23 -25.35 23.77 11.98
CA ALA A 23 -23.89 23.65 11.91
C ALA A 23 -23.35 22.31 12.43
N CYS A 24 -24.17 21.47 13.08
CA CYS A 24 -23.76 20.17 13.61
C CYS A 24 -23.97 18.99 12.64
N ALA A 25 -24.50 19.22 11.44
CA ALA A 25 -24.81 18.16 10.47
C ALA A 25 -23.67 17.84 9.49
N SER A 26 -22.47 18.38 9.67
CA SER A 26 -21.36 18.23 8.70
C SER A 26 -20.17 17.43 9.21
N ILE A 27 -20.35 16.51 10.15
CA ILE A 27 -19.24 15.63 10.54
C ILE A 27 -19.81 14.25 10.82
N SER A 28 -19.83 13.37 9.87
CA SER A 28 -19.59 11.94 10.10
C SER A 28 -19.75 11.07 8.85
N THR A 29 -18.96 11.30 7.81
CA THR A 29 -18.72 10.25 6.81
C THR A 29 -17.70 9.21 7.30
N ALA A 30 -17.08 9.44 8.46
CA ALA A 30 -16.03 8.59 9.00
C ALA A 30 -16.51 7.32 9.75
N ARG A 31 -17.82 7.19 10.00
CA ARG A 31 -18.37 6.05 10.77
C ARG A 31 -19.75 5.66 10.26
N ASP A 32 -19.86 5.25 9.00
CA ASP A 32 -21.03 4.47 8.60
C ASP A 32 -20.85 3.04 9.15
N PRO A 33 -21.61 2.59 10.16
CA PRO A 33 -21.47 1.27 10.75
C PRO A 33 -21.71 0.15 9.74
N ALA A 34 -22.56 0.36 8.74
CA ALA A 34 -22.83 -0.60 7.69
C ALA A 34 -21.60 -0.76 6.76
N ALA A 35 -20.96 0.34 6.39
CA ALA A 35 -19.74 0.29 5.59
C ALA A 35 -18.59 -0.34 6.38
N VAL A 36 -18.45 -0.07 7.69
CA VAL A 36 -17.45 -0.70 8.55
C VAL A 36 -17.70 -2.20 8.67
N GLN A 37 -18.96 -2.63 8.88
CA GLN A 37 -19.33 -4.04 8.94
C GLN A 37 -19.05 -4.76 7.60
N THR A 38 -19.30 -4.09 6.48
CA THR A 38 -18.98 -4.63 5.14
C THR A 38 -17.47 -4.76 4.95
N LEU A 39 -16.69 -3.75 5.35
CA LEU A 39 -15.23 -3.78 5.27
C LEU A 39 -14.63 -4.88 6.14
N ALA A 40 -15.09 -4.99 7.38
CA ALA A 40 -14.52 -5.86 8.41
C ALA A 40 -15.61 -6.76 9.03
N PRO A 41 -16.12 -7.78 8.30
CA PRO A 41 -17.27 -8.58 8.73
C PRO A 41 -17.02 -9.40 9.99
N THR A 42 -15.77 -9.59 10.39
CA THR A 42 -15.39 -10.28 11.63
C THR A 42 -15.31 -9.36 12.85
N GLY A 43 -15.62 -8.07 12.69
CA GLY A 43 -15.50 -7.06 13.75
C GLY A 43 -14.07 -6.57 13.99
N LYS A 44 -13.09 -7.03 13.20
CA LYS A 44 -11.68 -6.60 13.23
C LYS A 44 -11.22 -6.32 11.81
N LEU A 45 -10.34 -5.34 11.61
CA LEU A 45 -9.71 -5.10 10.30
C LEU A 45 -8.48 -6.02 10.16
N ARG A 46 -8.63 -7.11 9.40
CA ARG A 46 -7.53 -8.03 9.07
C ARG A 46 -6.75 -7.46 7.88
N VAL A 47 -5.51 -7.07 8.10
CA VAL A 47 -4.67 -6.45 7.07
C VAL A 47 -3.60 -7.42 6.61
N GLY A 48 -3.65 -7.81 5.34
CA GLY A 48 -2.65 -8.68 4.71
C GLY A 48 -1.37 -7.91 4.40
N LEU A 49 -0.25 -8.39 4.93
CA LEU A 49 1.04 -7.71 4.88
C LEU A 49 2.12 -8.65 4.35
N TYR A 50 2.89 -8.18 3.36
CA TYR A 50 4.06 -8.87 2.83
C TYR A 50 5.29 -8.45 3.61
N SER A 51 5.99 -9.41 4.25
CA SER A 51 7.15 -9.14 5.10
C SER A 51 8.39 -8.71 4.30
N GLY A 52 9.22 -7.86 4.92
CA GLY A 52 10.52 -7.44 4.38
C GLY A 52 10.44 -6.30 3.35
N THR A 53 9.34 -5.57 3.28
CA THR A 53 9.21 -4.42 2.37
C THR A 53 8.62 -3.18 3.05
N PRO A 54 9.22 -1.98 2.87
CA PRO A 54 8.73 -0.73 3.46
C PRO A 54 7.36 -0.31 2.94
N THR A 55 6.96 -0.78 1.74
CA THR A 55 5.61 -0.53 1.23
C THR A 55 4.54 -1.30 2.02
N SER A 56 4.89 -2.40 2.69
CA SER A 56 3.96 -3.24 3.44
C SER A 56 4.32 -3.32 4.92
N ILE A 57 5.31 -4.15 5.31
CA ILE A 57 5.78 -4.24 6.69
C ILE A 57 7.25 -4.69 6.77
N ILE A 58 8.00 -4.05 7.66
CA ILE A 58 9.32 -4.46 8.15
C ILE A 58 9.22 -4.66 9.66
N GLY A 59 9.82 -5.75 10.16
CA GLY A 59 9.79 -6.11 11.57
C GLY A 59 8.55 -6.92 11.97
N ASP A 60 8.54 -7.32 13.23
CA ASP A 60 7.43 -8.07 13.82
C ASP A 60 6.37 -7.12 14.39
N PRO A 61 5.09 -7.23 13.96
CA PRO A 61 4.02 -6.40 14.52
C PRO A 61 3.86 -6.50 16.03
N ALA A 62 4.27 -7.62 16.66
CA ALA A 62 4.21 -7.80 18.10
C ALA A 62 5.34 -7.07 18.86
N SER A 63 6.44 -6.70 18.18
CA SER A 63 7.61 -6.06 18.82
C SER A 63 7.40 -4.59 19.18
N GLY A 64 6.33 -3.95 18.69
CA GLY A 64 6.11 -2.51 18.80
C GLY A 64 6.97 -1.64 17.87
N ASN A 65 7.96 -2.24 17.18
CA ASN A 65 8.90 -1.55 16.28
C ASN A 65 8.58 -1.77 14.79
N ALA A 66 7.50 -2.48 14.48
CA ALA A 66 7.09 -2.70 13.10
C ALA A 66 6.76 -1.38 12.39
N LYS A 67 7.22 -1.28 11.15
CA LYS A 67 7.01 -0.12 10.29
C LYS A 67 6.68 -0.56 8.86
N GLY A 68 6.04 0.30 8.11
CA GLY A 68 5.66 0.05 6.72
C GLY A 68 4.38 0.79 6.37
N VAL A 69 4.27 1.25 5.12
CA VAL A 69 3.13 2.09 4.72
C VAL A 69 1.81 1.34 4.84
N GLY A 70 1.73 0.10 4.37
CA GLY A 70 0.52 -0.73 4.48
C GLY A 70 0.12 -1.01 5.92
N PHE A 71 1.10 -1.30 6.79
CA PHE A 71 0.89 -1.51 8.22
C PHE A 71 0.33 -0.25 8.90
N GLU A 72 0.93 0.92 8.64
CA GLU A 72 0.52 2.19 9.22
C GLU A 72 -0.89 2.62 8.75
N LEU A 73 -1.17 2.49 7.44
CA LEU A 73 -2.48 2.83 6.88
C LEU A 73 -3.57 1.89 7.39
N GLY A 74 -3.27 0.60 7.53
CA GLY A 74 -4.22 -0.36 8.08
C GLY A 74 -4.56 -0.07 9.54
N ARG A 75 -3.55 0.26 10.35
CA ARG A 75 -3.72 0.67 11.74
C ARG A 75 -4.55 1.95 11.87
N GLU A 76 -4.25 2.96 11.06
CA GLU A 76 -4.98 4.23 11.02
C GLU A 76 -6.45 4.04 10.59
N LEU A 77 -6.69 3.20 9.56
CA LEU A 77 -8.06 2.90 9.12
C LEU A 77 -8.87 2.19 10.22
N ALA A 78 -8.28 1.19 10.88
CA ALA A 78 -8.92 0.48 11.98
C ALA A 78 -9.25 1.43 13.15
N GLN A 79 -8.32 2.31 13.51
CA GLN A 79 -8.52 3.31 14.56
C GLN A 79 -9.67 4.27 14.20
N ARG A 80 -9.72 4.78 12.98
CA ARG A 80 -10.80 5.68 12.53
C ARG A 80 -12.14 4.95 12.45
N ALA A 81 -12.14 3.69 12.04
CA ALA A 81 -13.34 2.87 12.00
C ALA A 81 -13.82 2.44 13.41
N GLY A 82 -12.99 2.60 14.44
CA GLY A 82 -13.31 2.22 15.82
C GLY A 82 -13.33 0.70 16.04
N ILE A 83 -12.55 -0.06 15.26
CA ILE A 83 -12.45 -1.53 15.33
C ILE A 83 -11.01 -1.98 15.60
N PRO A 84 -10.79 -3.17 16.18
CA PRO A 84 -9.45 -3.71 16.38
C PRO A 84 -8.68 -3.89 15.06
N PHE A 85 -7.40 -3.50 15.07
CA PHE A 85 -6.44 -3.78 14.00
C PHE A 85 -5.84 -5.18 14.18
N GLN A 86 -5.87 -6.00 13.14
CA GLN A 86 -5.27 -7.33 13.11
C GLN A 86 -4.31 -7.46 11.92
N PRO A 87 -2.98 -7.28 12.11
CA PRO A 87 -2.00 -7.56 11.08
C PRO A 87 -1.91 -9.06 10.81
N VAL A 88 -1.89 -9.45 9.54
CA VAL A 88 -1.70 -10.84 9.08
C VAL A 88 -0.50 -10.83 8.12
N VAL A 89 0.64 -11.31 8.61
CA VAL A 89 1.92 -11.23 7.89
C VAL A 89 2.18 -12.51 7.12
N PHE A 90 2.57 -12.36 5.85
CA PHE A 90 2.90 -13.44 4.94
C PHE A 90 4.33 -13.30 4.44
N PRO A 91 5.10 -14.40 4.36
CA PRO A 91 6.45 -14.40 3.80
C PRO A 91 6.48 -14.34 2.27
N LYS A 92 5.33 -14.60 1.61
CA LYS A 92 5.19 -14.62 0.15
C LYS A 92 4.16 -13.61 -0.32
N ASN A 93 4.48 -12.86 -1.37
CA ASN A 93 3.54 -11.92 -1.97
C ASN A 93 2.29 -12.61 -2.54
N ALA A 94 2.47 -13.79 -3.15
CA ALA A 94 1.36 -14.58 -3.69
C ALA A 94 0.33 -14.95 -2.61
N ASP A 95 0.78 -15.28 -1.39
CA ASP A 95 -0.12 -15.63 -0.29
C ASP A 95 -0.94 -14.44 0.20
N VAL A 96 -0.37 -13.23 0.19
CA VAL A 96 -1.13 -11.98 0.48
C VAL A 96 -2.27 -11.80 -0.52
N LEU A 97 -1.97 -11.98 -1.81
CA LEU A 97 -2.98 -11.83 -2.87
C LEU A 97 -4.06 -12.91 -2.79
N ALA A 98 -3.66 -14.16 -2.50
CA ALA A 98 -4.60 -15.27 -2.28
C ALA A 98 -5.49 -15.02 -1.07
N ALA A 99 -4.94 -14.49 0.03
CA ALA A 99 -5.71 -14.14 1.23
C ALA A 99 -6.71 -13.00 0.97
N ALA A 100 -6.34 -12.01 0.15
CA ALA A 100 -7.26 -10.95 -0.28
C ALA A 100 -8.38 -11.52 -1.16
N LYS A 101 -8.04 -12.33 -2.16
CA LYS A 101 -9.01 -12.98 -3.06
C LYS A 101 -10.03 -13.84 -2.30
N SER A 102 -9.58 -14.62 -1.31
CA SER A 102 -10.46 -15.48 -0.50
C SER A 102 -11.24 -14.75 0.58
N GLY A 103 -10.96 -13.45 0.83
CA GLY A 103 -11.53 -12.69 1.95
C GLY A 103 -11.01 -13.12 3.33
N SER A 104 -9.88 -13.85 3.37
CA SER A 104 -9.19 -14.19 4.64
C SER A 104 -8.54 -12.97 5.29
N VAL A 105 -8.26 -11.92 4.50
CA VAL A 105 -7.93 -10.57 4.97
C VAL A 105 -8.93 -9.58 4.40
N ASP A 106 -9.05 -8.41 5.04
CA ASP A 106 -10.05 -7.41 4.71
C ASP A 106 -9.46 -6.25 3.90
N MET A 107 -8.17 -6.04 4.03
CA MET A 107 -7.43 -4.97 3.38
C MET A 107 -6.04 -5.44 2.99
N VAL A 108 -5.56 -4.98 1.85
CA VAL A 108 -4.15 -5.04 1.44
C VAL A 108 -3.73 -3.68 0.90
N PHE A 109 -2.43 -3.37 0.98
CA PHE A 109 -1.85 -2.19 0.34
C PHE A 109 -0.88 -2.66 -0.75
N THR A 110 -1.27 -2.49 -2.01
CA THR A 110 -0.56 -3.10 -3.13
C THR A 110 -0.75 -2.34 -4.43
N ASN A 111 0.02 -2.68 -5.48
CA ASN A 111 -0.11 -2.08 -6.79
C ASN A 111 -1.48 -2.44 -7.42
N ALA A 112 -2.27 -1.42 -7.77
CA ALA A 112 -3.56 -1.57 -8.44
C ALA A 112 -3.34 -1.89 -9.93
N THR A 113 -3.48 -3.18 -10.30
CA THR A 113 -3.34 -3.64 -11.69
C THR A 113 -4.65 -4.22 -12.21
N PRO A 114 -4.89 -4.22 -13.55
CA PRO A 114 -6.09 -4.84 -14.13
C PRO A 114 -6.30 -6.29 -13.68
N THR A 115 -5.23 -7.07 -13.55
CA THR A 115 -5.31 -8.45 -13.06
C THR A 115 -5.80 -8.53 -11.62
N ARG A 116 -5.28 -7.68 -10.72
CA ARG A 116 -5.69 -7.66 -9.31
C ARG A 116 -7.08 -7.09 -9.11
N MET A 117 -7.53 -6.20 -10.01
CA MET A 117 -8.91 -5.67 -10.02
C MET A 117 -9.98 -6.74 -10.30
N GLN A 118 -9.60 -7.91 -10.81
CA GLN A 118 -10.51 -9.04 -10.95
C GLN A 118 -10.92 -9.64 -9.59
N ASP A 119 -10.03 -9.57 -8.60
CA ASP A 119 -10.21 -10.17 -7.28
C ASP A 119 -10.46 -9.13 -6.16
N MET A 120 -10.16 -7.86 -6.42
CA MET A 120 -10.22 -6.77 -5.43
C MET A 120 -10.76 -5.48 -6.03
N ASP A 121 -11.39 -4.65 -5.20
CA ASP A 121 -11.69 -3.26 -5.51
C ASP A 121 -10.65 -2.36 -4.88
N PHE A 122 -10.24 -1.30 -5.60
CA PHE A 122 -9.15 -0.43 -5.20
C PHE A 122 -9.60 1.00 -4.93
N SER A 123 -9.02 1.61 -3.92
CA SER A 123 -9.09 3.05 -3.69
C SER A 123 -8.39 3.83 -4.80
N PRO A 124 -8.53 5.16 -4.84
CA PRO A 124 -7.59 6.01 -5.55
C PRO A 124 -6.13 5.72 -5.12
N THR A 125 -5.18 5.97 -6.03
CA THR A 125 -3.74 5.80 -5.76
C THR A 125 -3.32 6.62 -4.55
N VAL A 126 -2.64 5.97 -3.61
CA VAL A 126 -2.10 6.59 -2.40
C VAL A 126 -0.70 7.14 -2.66
N LEU A 127 0.17 6.31 -3.24
CA LEU A 127 1.53 6.69 -3.63
C LEU A 127 1.99 5.90 -4.87
N GLN A 128 3.02 6.41 -5.52
CA GLN A 128 3.71 5.71 -6.60
C GLN A 128 5.10 5.29 -6.15
N VAL A 129 5.57 4.12 -6.62
CA VAL A 129 6.93 3.64 -6.35
C VAL A 129 7.60 3.25 -7.66
N GLU A 130 8.83 3.73 -7.86
CA GLU A 130 9.62 3.39 -9.03
C GLU A 130 10.01 1.90 -9.01
N GLN A 131 9.97 1.27 -10.17
CA GLN A 131 10.49 -0.08 -10.37
C GLN A 131 11.91 -0.02 -10.93
N GLY A 132 12.78 -0.92 -10.44
CA GLY A 132 14.19 -0.96 -10.81
C GLY A 132 14.75 -2.37 -10.72
N TYR A 133 16.09 -2.43 -10.74
CA TYR A 133 16.85 -3.67 -10.55
C TYR A 133 17.92 -3.47 -9.49
N LEU A 134 18.14 -4.53 -8.69
CA LEU A 134 19.29 -4.71 -7.82
C LEU A 134 20.25 -5.69 -8.50
N VAL A 135 21.52 -5.35 -8.54
CA VAL A 135 22.59 -6.23 -9.03
C VAL A 135 23.63 -6.47 -7.93
N PRO A 136 24.27 -7.64 -7.87
CA PRO A 136 25.33 -7.94 -6.88
C PRO A 136 26.58 -7.08 -7.09
N ALA A 137 27.48 -7.11 -6.11
CA ALA A 137 28.69 -6.25 -6.08
C ALA A 137 29.62 -6.44 -7.29
N ASP A 138 29.76 -7.67 -7.74
CA ASP A 138 30.63 -8.09 -8.85
C ASP A 138 29.95 -8.02 -10.21
N SER A 139 28.71 -7.55 -10.28
CA SER A 139 27.95 -7.46 -11.53
C SER A 139 28.59 -6.48 -12.52
N THR A 140 28.73 -6.91 -13.76
CA THR A 140 29.14 -6.06 -14.89
C THR A 140 28.01 -5.21 -15.45
N ILE A 141 26.75 -5.47 -15.05
CA ILE A 141 25.58 -4.73 -15.50
C ILE A 141 25.58 -3.35 -14.83
N GLN A 142 25.55 -2.27 -15.63
CA GLN A 142 25.62 -0.89 -15.17
C GLN A 142 24.34 -0.09 -15.45
N ALA A 143 23.55 -0.53 -16.45
CA ALA A 143 22.38 0.20 -16.91
C ALA A 143 21.17 -0.72 -17.14
N LEU A 144 19.96 -0.12 -17.18
CA LEU A 144 18.70 -0.86 -17.29
C LEU A 144 18.57 -1.62 -18.62
N ASP A 145 19.11 -1.08 -19.71
CA ASP A 145 19.10 -1.67 -21.05
C ASP A 145 20.03 -2.89 -21.19
N GLU A 146 20.90 -3.09 -20.22
CA GLU A 146 21.79 -4.25 -20.18
C GLU A 146 21.17 -5.49 -19.55
N ILE A 147 19.98 -5.37 -18.97
CA ILE A 147 19.30 -6.46 -18.26
C ILE A 147 18.77 -7.53 -19.22
N ASP A 148 18.14 -7.13 -20.35
CA ASP A 148 17.55 -8.11 -21.28
C ASP A 148 18.59 -8.69 -22.25
N ARG A 149 19.54 -9.44 -21.70
CA ARG A 149 20.61 -10.15 -22.46
C ARG A 149 20.55 -11.66 -22.22
N THR A 150 20.99 -12.41 -23.21
CA THR A 150 21.13 -13.87 -23.09
C THR A 150 22.05 -14.24 -21.94
N GLY A 151 21.63 -15.17 -21.10
CA GLY A 151 22.37 -15.63 -19.93
C GLY A 151 22.06 -14.82 -18.65
N VAL A 152 21.36 -13.67 -18.73
CA VAL A 152 20.95 -12.92 -17.54
C VAL A 152 19.70 -13.55 -16.92
N ARG A 153 19.81 -13.97 -15.66
CA ARG A 153 18.69 -14.48 -14.85
C ARG A 153 18.22 -13.37 -13.91
N VAL A 154 16.99 -12.90 -14.14
CA VAL A 154 16.38 -11.82 -13.35
C VAL A 154 15.36 -12.41 -12.39
N GLY A 155 15.64 -12.35 -11.10
CA GLY A 155 14.71 -12.76 -10.06
C GLY A 155 13.54 -11.79 -9.96
N ALA A 156 12.34 -12.32 -9.69
CA ALA A 156 11.17 -11.54 -9.28
C ALA A 156 10.31 -12.37 -8.33
N SER A 157 9.70 -11.71 -7.34
CA SER A 157 8.82 -12.42 -6.39
C SER A 157 7.61 -13.02 -7.11
N GLU A 158 7.28 -14.26 -6.79
CA GLU A 158 6.10 -14.96 -7.32
C GLU A 158 4.82 -14.13 -7.07
N GLY A 159 3.99 -13.95 -8.13
CA GLY A 159 2.77 -13.14 -8.09
C GLY A 159 3.02 -11.62 -8.08
N SER A 160 4.27 -11.17 -8.24
CA SER A 160 4.57 -9.74 -8.32
C SER A 160 4.22 -9.15 -9.69
N THR A 161 4.04 -7.83 -9.71
CA THR A 161 3.89 -7.06 -10.96
C THR A 161 5.14 -7.18 -11.83
N SER A 162 6.33 -7.20 -11.20
CA SER A 162 7.61 -7.34 -11.89
C SER A 162 7.70 -8.69 -12.61
N GLU A 163 7.35 -9.80 -11.94
CA GLU A 163 7.31 -11.11 -12.58
C GLU A 163 6.40 -11.10 -13.81
N ALA A 164 5.15 -10.65 -13.63
CA ALA A 164 4.16 -10.66 -14.71
C ALA A 164 4.53 -9.75 -15.88
N THR A 165 5.18 -8.60 -15.62
CA THR A 165 5.58 -7.64 -16.64
C THR A 165 6.80 -8.13 -17.41
N LEU A 166 7.85 -8.51 -16.68
CA LEU A 166 9.15 -8.87 -17.29
C LEU A 166 9.08 -10.21 -18.03
N SER A 167 8.27 -11.18 -17.56
CA SER A 167 8.05 -12.44 -18.29
C SER A 167 7.41 -12.24 -19.67
N ARG A 168 6.72 -11.12 -19.89
CA ARG A 168 6.17 -10.77 -21.21
C ARG A 168 7.08 -9.84 -22.03
N ALA A 169 7.88 -9.02 -21.34
CA ALA A 169 8.68 -7.97 -21.98
C ALA A 169 10.04 -8.47 -22.44
N PHE A 170 10.70 -9.33 -21.66
CA PHE A 170 12.02 -9.83 -21.99
C PHE A 170 12.01 -10.77 -23.19
N ARG A 171 13.06 -10.62 -24.01
CA ARG A 171 13.30 -11.44 -25.20
C ARG A 171 14.49 -12.35 -25.06
N ASN A 172 15.47 -11.97 -24.24
CA ASN A 172 16.74 -12.62 -24.12
C ASN A 172 17.02 -13.09 -22.69
N ALA A 173 16.68 -12.30 -21.69
CA ALA A 173 16.86 -12.65 -20.28
C ALA A 173 15.79 -13.63 -19.78
N THR A 174 16.12 -14.39 -18.75
CA THR A 174 15.20 -15.33 -18.11
C THR A 174 14.68 -14.76 -16.81
N VAL A 175 13.34 -14.71 -16.63
CA VAL A 175 12.72 -14.38 -15.35
C VAL A 175 12.66 -15.62 -14.47
N VAL A 176 13.22 -15.52 -13.26
CA VAL A 176 13.27 -16.57 -12.26
C VAL A 176 12.34 -16.20 -11.09
N ARG A 177 11.34 -17.02 -10.83
CA ARG A 177 10.45 -16.84 -9.67
C ARG A 177 11.18 -17.09 -8.37
N THR A 178 11.08 -16.15 -7.44
CA THR A 178 11.63 -16.30 -6.10
C THR A 178 10.50 -16.42 -5.08
N PRO A 179 10.58 -17.37 -4.14
CA PRO A 179 9.50 -17.60 -3.18
C PRO A 179 9.42 -16.51 -2.09
N SER A 180 10.52 -15.81 -1.80
CA SER A 180 10.59 -14.74 -0.81
C SER A 180 11.74 -13.79 -1.12
N LEU A 181 11.76 -12.60 -0.49
CA LEU A 181 12.86 -11.63 -0.61
C LEU A 181 14.16 -12.20 -0.04
N LYS A 182 14.09 -12.92 1.09
CA LYS A 182 15.26 -13.60 1.65
C LYS A 182 15.87 -14.59 0.67
N ALA A 183 15.06 -15.44 0.03
CA ALA A 183 15.55 -16.38 -0.99
C ALA A 183 16.16 -15.65 -2.18
N ALA A 184 15.61 -14.49 -2.57
CA ALA A 184 16.18 -13.67 -3.65
C ALA A 184 17.56 -13.11 -3.28
N ILE A 185 17.75 -12.62 -2.05
CA ILE A 185 19.05 -12.17 -1.53
C ILE A 185 20.08 -13.32 -1.55
N ASP A 186 19.70 -14.49 -1.04
CA ASP A 186 20.56 -15.69 -1.04
C ASP A 186 20.95 -16.12 -2.48
N MET A 187 20.01 -15.99 -3.42
CA MET A 187 20.25 -16.31 -4.84
C MET A 187 21.17 -15.30 -5.54
N LEU A 188 21.04 -14.00 -5.22
CA LEU A 188 21.98 -12.97 -5.69
C LEU A 188 23.38 -13.20 -5.12
N ALA A 189 23.50 -13.43 -3.81
CA ALA A 189 24.77 -13.65 -3.12
C ALA A 189 25.52 -14.89 -3.61
N THR A 190 24.80 -15.90 -4.13
CA THR A 190 25.38 -17.16 -4.63
C THR A 190 25.51 -17.24 -6.15
N GLY A 191 25.29 -16.13 -6.87
CA GLY A 191 25.38 -16.08 -8.33
C GLY A 191 24.33 -16.94 -9.06
N LYS A 192 23.19 -17.23 -8.42
CA LYS A 192 22.05 -17.88 -9.05
C LYS A 192 21.16 -16.90 -9.80
N LEU A 193 21.32 -15.61 -9.54
CA LEU A 193 20.68 -14.49 -10.22
C LEU A 193 21.71 -13.43 -10.54
N GLU A 194 21.63 -12.82 -11.72
CA GLU A 194 22.41 -11.66 -12.13
C GLU A 194 21.78 -10.35 -11.71
N ALA A 195 20.44 -10.33 -11.52
CA ALA A 195 19.68 -9.17 -11.04
C ALA A 195 18.39 -9.60 -10.32
N PHE A 196 17.85 -8.71 -9.52
CA PHE A 196 16.50 -8.86 -8.95
C PHE A 196 15.65 -7.63 -9.29
N ALA A 197 14.39 -7.85 -9.71
CA ALA A 197 13.46 -6.84 -10.16
C ALA A 197 12.30 -6.68 -9.19
N THR A 198 12.10 -5.49 -8.67
CA THR A 198 10.92 -5.10 -7.89
C THR A 198 10.86 -3.57 -7.77
N ASN A 199 9.99 -3.04 -6.89
CA ASN A 199 10.00 -1.62 -6.59
C ASN A 199 11.28 -1.21 -5.82
N LYS A 200 11.74 0.01 -6.06
CA LYS A 200 13.00 0.51 -5.50
C LYS A 200 13.03 0.55 -3.99
N ALA A 201 11.87 0.76 -3.33
CA ALA A 201 11.81 0.73 -1.87
C ALA A 201 12.31 -0.62 -1.33
N THR A 202 11.83 -1.71 -1.91
CA THR A 202 12.28 -3.07 -1.57
C THR A 202 13.72 -3.33 -1.99
N LEU A 203 14.14 -2.85 -3.18
CA LEU A 203 15.51 -3.03 -3.65
C LEU A 203 16.54 -2.38 -2.72
N PHE A 204 16.22 -1.22 -2.17
CA PHE A 204 17.11 -0.54 -1.22
C PHE A 204 17.23 -1.29 0.11
N GLU A 205 16.14 -1.88 0.62
CA GLU A 205 16.21 -2.75 1.82
C GLU A 205 17.05 -4.00 1.53
N MET A 206 16.86 -4.63 0.38
CA MET A 206 17.67 -5.79 -0.03
C MET A 206 19.14 -5.42 -0.21
N SER A 207 19.43 -4.22 -0.73
CA SER A 207 20.80 -3.73 -0.89
C SER A 207 21.49 -3.49 0.44
N ASP A 208 20.75 -3.01 1.45
CA ASP A 208 21.28 -2.83 2.80
C ASP A 208 21.65 -4.20 3.46
N GLU A 209 20.96 -5.28 3.06
CA GLU A 209 21.28 -6.66 3.49
C GLU A 209 22.34 -7.37 2.62
N LEU A 210 22.67 -6.85 1.42
CA LEU A 210 23.63 -7.43 0.48
C LEU A 210 24.77 -6.43 0.20
N PRO A 211 25.83 -6.42 1.02
CA PRO A 211 26.91 -5.44 0.92
C PRO A 211 27.55 -5.38 -0.47
N GLY A 212 27.74 -4.14 -0.96
CA GLY A 212 28.33 -3.86 -2.27
C GLY A 212 27.37 -3.99 -3.45
N SER A 213 26.18 -4.53 -3.25
CA SER A 213 25.15 -4.56 -4.30
C SER A 213 24.70 -3.13 -4.68
N ARG A 214 24.14 -2.98 -5.87
CA ARG A 214 23.74 -1.69 -6.41
C ARG A 214 22.31 -1.72 -6.94
N VAL A 215 21.50 -0.74 -6.54
CA VAL A 215 20.24 -0.42 -7.22
C VAL A 215 20.58 0.42 -8.45
N LEU A 216 20.26 -0.09 -9.64
CA LEU A 216 20.58 0.60 -10.90
C LEU A 216 19.85 1.96 -10.99
N ALA A 217 20.55 2.93 -11.60
CA ALA A 217 19.99 4.25 -11.87
C ALA A 217 18.82 4.17 -12.87
N GLY A 218 17.91 5.15 -12.83
CA GLY A 218 16.71 5.16 -13.68
C GLY A 218 15.62 4.19 -13.17
N ARG A 219 14.54 4.08 -13.93
CA ARG A 219 13.41 3.18 -13.64
C ARG A 219 12.89 2.56 -14.93
N TRP A 220 12.36 1.34 -14.84
CA TRP A 220 11.69 0.71 -15.96
C TRP A 220 10.15 0.74 -15.84
N GLY A 221 9.62 1.19 -14.70
CA GLY A 221 8.19 1.31 -14.48
C GLY A 221 7.83 2.09 -13.22
N LEU A 222 6.53 2.26 -13.01
CA LEU A 222 5.93 2.83 -11.82
C LEU A 222 4.82 1.89 -11.33
N GLU A 223 4.76 1.67 -10.02
CA GLU A 223 3.65 1.00 -9.36
C GLU A 223 2.74 2.03 -8.72
N ASN A 224 1.42 1.87 -8.91
CA ASN A 224 0.39 2.68 -8.29
C ASN A 224 -0.16 1.96 -7.06
N PHE A 225 0.40 2.24 -5.90
CA PHE A 225 -0.05 1.62 -4.66
C PHE A 225 -1.36 2.22 -4.19
N ALA A 226 -2.31 1.34 -3.90
CA ALA A 226 -3.65 1.67 -3.42
C ALA A 226 -4.11 0.66 -2.36
N ILE A 227 -5.15 1.01 -1.63
CA ILE A 227 -5.82 0.09 -0.72
C ILE A 227 -6.75 -0.79 -1.54
N GLY A 228 -6.51 -2.10 -1.51
CA GLY A 228 -7.38 -3.12 -2.08
C GLY A 228 -8.23 -3.78 -1.00
N ILE A 229 -9.50 -3.99 -1.29
CA ILE A 229 -10.44 -4.79 -0.48
C ILE A 229 -11.00 -5.94 -1.34
N PRO A 230 -11.33 -7.09 -0.75
CA PRO A 230 -11.91 -8.22 -1.47
C PRO A 230 -13.16 -7.84 -2.26
N LYS A 231 -13.40 -8.48 -3.41
CA LYS A 231 -14.66 -8.37 -4.14
C LYS A 231 -15.85 -8.77 -3.27
N GLY A 232 -17.03 -8.22 -3.57
CA GLY A 232 -18.25 -8.40 -2.78
C GLY A 232 -18.35 -7.46 -1.57
N ARG A 233 -17.42 -6.48 -1.48
CA ARG A 233 -17.42 -5.47 -0.40
C ARG A 233 -17.48 -4.04 -0.96
N GLU A 234 -18.03 -3.86 -2.15
CA GLU A 234 -18.08 -2.58 -2.86
C GLU A 234 -18.77 -1.48 -2.06
N ALA A 235 -19.75 -1.84 -1.21
CA ALA A 235 -20.43 -0.89 -0.32
C ALA A 235 -19.48 -0.22 0.71
N ALA A 236 -18.30 -0.80 0.97
CA ALA A 236 -17.27 -0.19 1.81
C ALA A 236 -16.35 0.79 1.04
N MET A 237 -16.36 0.81 -0.30
CA MET A 237 -15.45 1.64 -1.10
C MET A 237 -15.59 3.15 -0.85
N PRO A 238 -16.78 3.73 -0.62
CA PRO A 238 -16.89 5.14 -0.23
C PRO A 238 -16.12 5.47 1.05
N LEU A 239 -16.16 4.59 2.07
CA LEU A 239 -15.41 4.72 3.32
C LEU A 239 -13.91 4.70 3.05
N VAL A 240 -13.42 3.68 2.31
CA VAL A 240 -12.00 3.52 1.98
C VAL A 240 -11.48 4.68 1.13
N SER A 241 -12.26 5.14 0.15
CA SER A 241 -11.88 6.27 -0.71
C SER A 241 -11.85 7.60 0.04
N SER A 242 -12.78 7.82 0.98
CA SER A 242 -12.75 9.00 1.86
C SER A 242 -11.54 8.96 2.77
N PHE A 243 -11.26 7.81 3.39
CA PHE A 243 -10.07 7.60 4.18
C PHE A 243 -8.79 7.97 3.42
N VAL A 244 -8.63 7.48 2.18
CA VAL A 244 -7.44 7.78 1.35
C VAL A 244 -7.31 9.28 1.08
N ARG A 245 -8.39 9.98 0.73
CA ARG A 245 -8.36 11.44 0.56
C ARG A 245 -7.88 12.15 1.83
N ASP A 246 -8.44 11.75 2.96
CA ASP A 246 -8.14 12.38 4.26
C ASP A 246 -6.68 12.14 4.69
N VAL A 247 -6.16 10.90 4.56
CA VAL A 247 -4.77 10.60 4.97
C VAL A 247 -3.73 11.21 4.05
N LYS A 248 -4.08 11.47 2.78
CA LYS A 248 -3.24 12.28 1.87
C LYS A 248 -3.26 13.75 2.30
N ALA A 249 -4.43 14.34 2.49
CA ALA A 249 -4.59 15.75 2.80
C ALA A 249 -3.98 16.16 4.16
N ASN A 250 -4.03 15.29 5.17
CA ASN A 250 -3.52 15.58 6.52
C ASN A 250 -2.10 15.07 6.79
N GLY A 251 -1.38 14.61 5.74
CA GLY A 251 0.02 14.20 5.81
C GLY A 251 0.29 12.86 6.48
N VAL A 252 -0.72 12.03 6.77
CA VAL A 252 -0.52 10.68 7.34
C VAL A 252 0.30 9.81 6.40
N VAL A 253 0.03 9.88 5.08
CA VAL A 253 0.81 9.13 4.08
C VAL A 253 2.28 9.55 4.09
N ALA A 254 2.56 10.86 4.12
CA ALA A 254 3.93 11.37 4.15
C ALA A 254 4.69 10.89 5.40
N ARG A 255 4.06 10.95 6.57
CA ARG A 255 4.65 10.43 7.81
C ARG A 255 4.84 8.91 7.79
N ALA A 256 3.93 8.15 7.18
CA ALA A 256 4.09 6.70 7.04
C ALA A 256 5.25 6.34 6.11
N VAL A 257 5.42 7.07 5.01
CA VAL A 257 6.56 6.94 4.07
C VAL A 257 7.88 7.24 4.79
N GLU A 258 7.94 8.34 5.55
CA GLU A 258 9.12 8.74 6.32
C GLU A 258 9.49 7.69 7.39
N ARG A 259 8.52 7.26 8.21
CA ARG A 259 8.75 6.23 9.25
C ARG A 259 9.15 4.88 8.67
N ALA A 260 8.61 4.52 7.52
CA ALA A 260 8.98 3.30 6.82
C ALA A 260 10.41 3.39 6.22
N GLY A 261 11.00 4.58 6.13
CA GLY A 261 12.26 4.80 5.42
C GLY A 261 12.15 4.51 3.92
N LEU A 262 10.97 4.74 3.35
CA LEU A 262 10.65 4.33 1.98
C LEU A 262 11.38 5.21 0.96
N ARG A 263 12.35 4.62 0.27
CA ARG A 263 13.13 5.24 -0.81
C ARG A 263 12.50 4.96 -2.18
N GLY A 264 12.68 5.85 -3.15
CA GLY A 264 12.19 5.65 -4.53
C GLY A 264 10.66 5.80 -4.68
N SER A 265 10.01 6.52 -3.75
CA SER A 265 8.58 6.84 -3.85
C SER A 265 8.35 8.23 -4.43
N VAL A 266 7.20 8.39 -5.10
CA VAL A 266 6.65 9.65 -5.55
C VAL A 266 5.25 9.78 -4.94
N LEU A 267 5.01 10.87 -4.21
CA LEU A 267 3.65 11.20 -3.77
C LEU A 267 2.92 11.85 -4.93
N PRO A 268 1.87 11.24 -5.48
CA PRO A 268 1.08 11.89 -6.52
C PRO A 268 0.34 13.09 -5.92
N ASN A 269 0.36 14.20 -6.65
CA ASN A 269 -0.37 15.43 -6.31
C ASN A 269 -1.87 15.19 -6.14
#